data_ce906f9055ab99c8155be738494906a2
#
_entry.id   ce906f9055ab99c8155be738494906a2
#
_cell.length_a   1.000
_cell.length_b   1.000
_cell.length_c   1.000
_cell.angle_alpha   90.00
_cell.angle_beta   90.00
_cell.angle_gamma   90.00
#
_symmetry.space_group_name_H-M   'P 1'
#
loop_
_entity.id
_entity.type
_entity.pdbx_description
1 polymer ?
#
loop_
_entity_poly.entity_id
_entity_poly.type
_entity_poly.pdbx_seq_one_letter_code
_entity_poly.pdbx_strand_id
1 'polypeptide(L)'
;MIKKFHKYLTFVFFNNLAKISLVFFSLSFLLNIFEEIKFFEYIEVSILLPIGLTLLNIPTIFFELLPFVFLISSMFFFIYLNEKNELIILKNNGINNSKIIFNLCFVTLFFGLFLIFFYYTFSSNLKNTYLNLKNKFSNENEYLAVVNENRLWL
;
A
#
# COMPACT_ATOMS: atom_id res chain seq x y z
N MET A 1 30.81 -2.33 -13.55
CA MET A 1 30.66 -2.31 -12.07
C MET A 1 29.40 -1.55 -11.64
N ILE A 2 29.13 -0.35 -12.15
CA ILE A 2 28.01 0.53 -11.77
C ILE A 2 26.63 -0.13 -11.97
N LYS A 3 26.39 -0.87 -13.06
CA LYS A 3 25.10 -1.56 -13.31
C LYS A 3 24.77 -2.63 -12.27
N LYS A 4 25.77 -3.36 -11.75
CA LYS A 4 25.57 -4.38 -10.71
C LYS A 4 25.17 -3.75 -9.36
N PHE A 5 25.77 -2.60 -9.05
CA PHE A 5 25.47 -1.82 -7.86
C PHE A 5 24.01 -1.33 -7.82
N HIS A 6 23.54 -0.67 -8.88
CA HIS A 6 22.13 -0.22 -8.94
C HIS A 6 21.15 -1.37 -8.79
N LYS A 7 21.41 -2.49 -9.50
CA LYS A 7 20.55 -3.68 -9.39
C LYS A 7 20.50 -4.24 -7.96
N TYR A 8 21.64 -4.27 -7.30
CA TYR A 8 21.74 -4.75 -5.91
C TYR A 8 20.94 -3.87 -4.94
N LEU A 9 21.18 -2.55 -4.96
CA LEU A 9 20.46 -1.61 -4.09
C LEU A 9 18.92 -1.67 -4.33
N THR A 10 18.53 -1.71 -5.59
CA THR A 10 17.12 -1.85 -5.97
C THR A 10 16.53 -3.15 -5.41
N PHE A 11 17.26 -4.27 -5.52
CA PHE A 11 16.81 -5.54 -4.98
C PHE A 11 16.67 -5.52 -3.45
N VAL A 12 17.66 -4.96 -2.74
CA VAL A 12 17.60 -4.82 -1.27
C VAL A 12 16.42 -3.94 -0.85
N PHE A 13 16.21 -2.84 -1.56
CA PHE A 13 15.07 -1.95 -1.31
C PHE A 13 13.73 -2.67 -1.51
N PHE A 14 13.51 -3.34 -2.64
CA PHE A 14 12.29 -4.08 -2.90
C PHE A 14 12.03 -5.22 -1.92
N ASN A 15 13.09 -5.90 -1.45
CA ASN A 15 12.95 -6.92 -0.43
C ASN A 15 12.45 -6.35 0.90
N ASN A 16 12.98 -5.20 1.33
CA ASN A 16 12.49 -4.48 2.51
C ASN A 16 11.06 -3.93 2.29
N LEU A 17 10.81 -3.37 1.12
CA LEU A 17 9.47 -2.89 0.75
C LEU A 17 8.43 -4.02 0.84
N ALA A 18 8.73 -5.20 0.30
CA ALA A 18 7.82 -6.35 0.35
C ALA A 18 7.52 -6.79 1.79
N LYS A 19 8.53 -6.84 2.66
CA LYS A 19 8.35 -7.19 4.08
C LYS A 19 7.46 -6.18 4.80
N ILE A 20 7.73 -4.89 4.64
CA ILE A 20 6.95 -3.82 5.27
C ILE A 20 5.52 -3.77 4.69
N SER A 21 5.37 -3.94 3.37
CA SER A 21 4.06 -4.03 2.71
C SER A 21 3.22 -5.17 3.29
N LEU A 22 3.81 -6.33 3.56
CA LEU A 22 3.11 -7.48 4.13
C LEU A 22 2.61 -7.16 5.55
N VAL A 23 3.42 -6.48 6.37
CA VAL A 23 3.04 -6.06 7.72
C VAL A 23 1.86 -5.07 7.65
N PHE A 24 1.94 -4.03 6.82
CA PHE A 24 0.86 -3.06 6.67
C PHE A 24 -0.40 -3.67 6.07
N PHE A 25 -0.27 -4.59 5.14
CA PHE A 25 -1.40 -5.31 4.55
C PHE A 25 -2.13 -6.15 5.61
N SER A 26 -1.40 -6.90 6.44
CA SER A 26 -2.00 -7.69 7.52
C SER A 26 -2.68 -6.82 8.58
N LEU A 27 -2.08 -5.69 8.91
CA LEU A 27 -2.65 -4.73 9.87
C LEU A 27 -3.93 -4.09 9.31
N SER A 28 -3.92 -3.68 8.04
CA SER A 28 -5.11 -3.16 7.35
C SER A 28 -6.23 -4.19 7.29
N PHE A 29 -5.88 -5.45 7.05
CA PHE A 29 -6.86 -6.54 7.07
C PHE A 29 -7.52 -6.68 8.45
N LEU A 30 -6.72 -6.73 9.51
CA LEU A 30 -7.25 -6.87 10.88
C LEU A 30 -8.15 -5.70 11.27
N LEU A 31 -7.74 -4.48 10.99
CA LEU A 31 -8.54 -3.29 11.32
C LEU A 31 -9.86 -3.28 10.55
N ASN A 32 -9.81 -3.54 9.24
CA ASN A 32 -10.99 -3.46 8.39
C ASN A 32 -11.99 -4.60 8.67
N ILE A 33 -11.52 -5.82 9.02
CA ILE A 33 -12.43 -6.90 9.35
C ILE A 33 -13.22 -6.61 10.63
N PHE A 34 -12.61 -5.96 11.63
CA PHE A 34 -13.33 -5.55 12.84
C PHE A 34 -14.41 -4.50 12.53
N GLU A 35 -14.12 -3.56 11.64
CA GLU A 35 -15.11 -2.56 11.20
C GLU A 35 -16.29 -3.23 10.47
N GLU A 36 -16.02 -4.18 9.57
CA GLU A 36 -17.06 -4.89 8.84
C GLU A 36 -17.91 -5.80 9.76
N ILE A 37 -17.29 -6.52 10.69
CA ILE A 37 -18.04 -7.33 11.66
C ILE A 37 -18.95 -6.44 12.51
N LYS A 38 -18.45 -5.29 12.97
CA LYS A 38 -19.23 -4.34 13.76
C LYS A 38 -20.40 -3.74 12.96
N PHE A 39 -20.21 -3.47 11.66
CA PHE A 39 -21.27 -2.99 10.79
C PHE A 39 -22.43 -4.00 10.66
N PHE A 40 -22.12 -5.29 10.62
CA PHE A 40 -23.11 -6.36 10.48
C PHE A 40 -23.58 -6.96 11.82
N GLU A 41 -23.21 -6.38 12.97
CA GLU A 41 -23.54 -6.91 14.29
C GLU A 41 -25.05 -7.11 14.53
N TYR A 42 -25.87 -6.24 13.91
CA TYR A 42 -27.34 -6.25 14.04
C TYR A 42 -28.06 -6.86 12.84
N ILE A 43 -27.34 -7.42 11.87
CA ILE A 43 -27.89 -7.97 10.64
C ILE A 43 -27.52 -9.45 10.58
N GLU A 44 -28.51 -10.34 10.43
CA GLU A 44 -28.26 -11.77 10.26
C GLU A 44 -27.66 -12.07 8.89
N VAL A 45 -26.33 -12.04 8.82
CA VAL A 45 -25.56 -12.37 7.61
C VAL A 45 -24.53 -13.45 7.90
N SER A 46 -24.16 -14.20 6.88
CA SER A 46 -23.05 -15.16 6.98
C SER A 46 -21.72 -14.44 7.22
N ILE A 47 -20.85 -14.98 8.08
CA ILE A 47 -19.50 -14.49 8.37
C ILE A 47 -18.65 -14.32 7.09
N LEU A 48 -18.95 -15.06 6.04
CA LEU A 48 -18.28 -14.94 4.73
C LEU A 48 -18.48 -13.57 4.08
N LEU A 49 -19.60 -12.87 4.37
CA LEU A 49 -19.90 -11.58 3.76
C LEU A 49 -18.99 -10.46 4.27
N PRO A 50 -18.80 -10.23 5.60
CA PRO A 50 -17.83 -9.27 6.12
C PRO A 50 -16.40 -9.57 5.65
N ILE A 51 -15.98 -10.84 5.57
CA ILE A 51 -14.66 -11.23 5.07
C ILE A 51 -14.52 -10.84 3.59
N GLY A 52 -15.52 -11.13 2.77
CA GLY A 52 -15.52 -10.77 1.35
C GLY A 52 -15.45 -9.26 1.13
N LEU A 53 -16.22 -8.48 1.90
CA LEU A 53 -16.19 -7.02 1.86
C LEU A 53 -14.84 -6.46 2.30
N THR A 54 -14.25 -7.02 3.36
CA THR A 54 -12.90 -6.67 3.79
C THR A 54 -11.90 -6.86 2.65
N LEU A 55 -11.89 -8.02 1.99
CA LEU A 55 -10.98 -8.31 0.87
C LEU A 55 -11.14 -7.32 -0.30
N LEU A 56 -12.36 -6.86 -0.57
CA LEU A 56 -12.62 -5.86 -1.61
C LEU A 56 -12.14 -4.45 -1.23
N ASN A 57 -12.16 -4.11 0.06
CA ASN A 57 -11.80 -2.78 0.54
C ASN A 57 -10.29 -2.62 0.82
N ILE A 58 -9.59 -3.71 1.21
CA ILE A 58 -8.15 -3.68 1.56
C ILE A 58 -7.27 -3.02 0.51
N PRO A 59 -7.40 -3.29 -0.80
CA PRO A 59 -6.54 -2.66 -1.79
C PRO A 59 -6.58 -1.13 -1.76
N THR A 60 -7.74 -0.55 -1.45
CA THR A 60 -7.89 0.90 -1.31
C THR A 60 -7.20 1.42 -0.07
N ILE A 61 -7.44 0.80 1.08
CA ILE A 61 -6.80 1.17 2.35
C ILE A 61 -5.27 1.05 2.22
N PHE A 62 -4.80 -0.03 1.62
CA PHE A 62 -3.38 -0.24 1.40
C PHE A 62 -2.77 0.82 0.47
N PHE A 63 -3.50 1.26 -0.56
CA PHE A 63 -3.06 2.36 -1.44
C PHE A 63 -2.86 3.68 -0.67
N GLU A 64 -3.78 3.99 0.23
CA GLU A 64 -3.70 5.18 1.09
C GLU A 64 -2.50 5.13 2.05
N LEU A 65 -2.09 3.92 2.47
CA LEU A 65 -0.94 3.70 3.35
C LEU A 65 0.40 3.64 2.61
N LEU A 66 0.43 3.59 1.27
CA LEU A 66 1.67 3.48 0.49
C LEU A 66 2.74 4.53 0.83
N PRO A 67 2.42 5.82 1.05
CA PRO A 67 3.44 6.81 1.44
C PRO A 67 4.19 6.40 2.72
N PHE A 68 3.48 5.88 3.72
CA PHE A 68 4.08 5.38 4.97
C PHE A 68 4.91 4.11 4.75
N VAL A 69 4.41 3.20 3.91
CA VAL A 69 5.13 1.98 3.53
C VAL A 69 6.46 2.33 2.86
N PHE A 70 6.47 3.28 1.93
CA PHE A 70 7.71 3.74 1.28
C PHE A 70 8.66 4.40 2.26
N LEU A 71 8.15 5.26 3.16
CA LEU A 71 8.97 5.93 4.15
C LEU A 71 9.66 4.93 5.07
N ILE A 72 8.91 4.01 5.65
CA ILE A 72 9.44 3.01 6.59
C ILE A 72 10.38 2.05 5.86
N SER A 73 10.04 1.63 4.64
CA SER A 73 10.91 0.76 3.84
C SER A 73 12.25 1.41 3.51
N SER A 74 12.27 2.72 3.25
CA SER A 74 13.53 3.45 3.03
C SER A 74 14.36 3.56 4.31
N MET A 75 13.74 3.74 5.48
CA MET A 75 14.45 3.69 6.76
C MET A 75 15.10 2.32 6.99
N PHE A 76 14.34 1.24 6.84
CA PHE A 76 14.87 -0.13 6.98
C PHE A 76 15.95 -0.47 5.95
N PHE A 77 15.85 0.06 4.74
CA PHE A 77 16.89 -0.08 3.73
C PHE A 77 18.23 0.52 4.22
N PHE A 78 18.23 1.74 4.77
CA PHE A 78 19.46 2.35 5.30
C PHE A 78 19.97 1.64 6.55
N ILE A 79 19.08 1.18 7.45
CA ILE A 79 19.46 0.38 8.62
C ILE A 79 20.16 -0.90 8.16
N TYR A 80 19.58 -1.62 7.22
CA TYR A 80 20.15 -2.86 6.67
C TYR A 80 21.57 -2.63 6.09
N LEU A 81 21.74 -1.58 5.25
CA LEU A 81 23.04 -1.26 4.67
C LEU A 81 24.08 -0.90 5.74
N ASN A 82 23.65 -0.27 6.83
CA ASN A 82 24.55 0.09 7.93
C ASN A 82 24.96 -1.12 8.76
N GLU A 83 24.01 -1.98 9.16
CA GLU A 83 24.25 -3.20 9.96
C GLU A 83 25.16 -4.18 9.23
N LYS A 84 25.05 -4.28 7.91
CA LYS A 84 25.89 -5.13 7.07
C LYS A 84 27.26 -4.50 6.72
N ASN A 85 27.54 -3.30 7.24
CA ASN A 85 28.73 -2.52 6.88
C ASN A 85 28.85 -2.22 5.36
N GLU A 86 27.76 -2.39 4.61
CA GLU A 86 27.74 -2.20 3.16
C GLU A 86 27.93 -0.75 2.78
N LEU A 87 27.45 0.20 3.61
CA LEU A 87 27.70 1.61 3.41
C LEU A 87 29.20 1.94 3.41
N ILE A 88 29.99 1.30 4.28
CA ILE A 88 31.43 1.50 4.35
C ILE A 88 32.10 0.92 3.11
N ILE A 89 31.71 -0.29 2.73
CA ILE A 89 32.23 -0.98 1.53
C ILE A 89 31.94 -0.15 0.28
N LEU A 90 30.74 0.40 0.15
CA LEU A 90 30.33 1.24 -0.98
C LEU A 90 31.14 2.54 -1.04
N LYS A 91 31.36 3.20 0.12
CA LYS A 91 32.19 4.42 0.21
C LYS A 91 33.64 4.15 -0.19
N ASN A 92 34.22 3.05 0.27
CA ASN A 92 35.59 2.66 -0.08
C ASN A 92 35.73 2.38 -1.59
N ASN A 93 34.65 2.00 -2.27
CA ASN A 93 34.58 1.82 -3.71
C ASN A 93 34.21 3.14 -4.47
N GLY A 94 34.25 4.29 -3.82
CA GLY A 94 34.02 5.62 -4.44
C GLY A 94 32.53 5.94 -4.67
N ILE A 95 31.61 5.23 -3.99
CA ILE A 95 30.17 5.47 -4.07
C ILE A 95 29.74 6.33 -2.87
N ASN A 96 29.42 7.59 -3.14
CA ASN A 96 28.97 8.53 -2.13
C ASN A 96 27.51 8.26 -1.70
N ASN A 97 27.14 8.66 -0.49
CA ASN A 97 25.77 8.57 0.03
C ASN A 97 24.76 9.22 -0.92
N SER A 98 25.11 10.33 -1.56
CA SER A 98 24.23 11.03 -2.51
C SER A 98 23.85 10.14 -3.70
N LYS A 99 24.76 9.30 -4.20
CA LYS A 99 24.46 8.36 -5.28
C LYS A 99 23.49 7.25 -4.84
N ILE A 100 23.59 6.80 -3.58
CA ILE A 100 22.70 5.81 -3.00
C ILE A 100 21.29 6.41 -2.86
N ILE A 101 21.20 7.61 -2.28
CA ILE A 101 19.95 8.34 -2.10
C ILE A 101 19.28 8.62 -3.46
N PHE A 102 20.05 9.11 -4.44
CA PHE A 102 19.54 9.39 -5.78
C PHE A 102 18.99 8.15 -6.46
N ASN A 103 19.69 7.01 -6.33
CA ASN A 103 19.19 5.73 -6.85
C ASN A 103 17.87 5.32 -6.18
N LEU A 104 17.78 5.47 -4.86
CA LEU A 104 16.55 5.17 -4.11
C LEU A 104 15.39 6.06 -4.58
N CYS A 105 15.60 7.39 -4.65
CA CYS A 105 14.60 8.34 -5.10
C CYS A 105 14.12 8.03 -6.52
N PHE A 106 15.02 7.66 -7.42
CA PHE A 106 14.66 7.29 -8.78
C PHE A 106 13.80 6.04 -8.82
N VAL A 107 14.20 5.00 -8.08
CA VAL A 107 13.45 3.73 -7.99
C VAL A 107 12.07 3.94 -7.38
N THR A 108 11.98 4.68 -6.26
CA THR A 108 10.70 4.95 -5.59
C THR A 108 9.77 5.79 -6.44
N LEU A 109 10.30 6.78 -7.17
CA LEU A 109 9.51 7.62 -8.07
C LEU A 109 8.90 6.79 -9.22
N PHE A 110 9.71 6.00 -9.92
CA PHE A 110 9.21 5.19 -11.02
C PHE A 110 8.22 4.12 -10.54
N PHE A 111 8.51 3.48 -9.43
CA PHE A 111 7.60 2.49 -8.86
C PHE A 111 6.32 3.13 -8.34
N GLY A 112 6.40 4.30 -7.71
CA GLY A 112 5.23 5.07 -7.28
C GLY A 112 4.33 5.47 -8.45
N LEU A 113 4.90 5.98 -9.55
CA LEU A 113 4.14 6.28 -10.77
C LEU A 113 3.47 5.03 -11.33
N PHE A 114 4.17 3.90 -11.40
CA PHE A 114 3.61 2.63 -11.82
C PHE A 114 2.39 2.24 -10.96
N LEU A 115 2.48 2.37 -9.63
CA LEU A 115 1.37 2.08 -8.72
C LEU A 115 0.19 3.03 -8.93
N ILE A 116 0.42 4.32 -9.18
CA ILE A 116 -0.67 5.28 -9.45
C ILE A 116 -1.43 4.88 -10.73
N PHE A 117 -0.75 4.54 -11.80
CA PHE A 117 -1.41 4.22 -13.07
C PHE A 117 -2.13 2.87 -13.06
N PHE A 118 -1.53 1.85 -12.46
CA PHE A 118 -2.06 0.48 -12.53
C PHE A 118 -2.84 0.08 -11.28
N TYR A 119 -2.25 0.30 -10.11
CA TYR A 119 -2.85 -0.16 -8.86
C TYR A 119 -4.05 0.67 -8.44
N TYR A 120 -4.03 1.99 -8.68
CA TYR A 120 -5.16 2.87 -8.35
C TYR A 120 -6.43 2.48 -9.12
N THR A 121 -6.31 2.25 -10.44
CA THR A 121 -7.46 1.84 -11.27
C THR A 121 -8.04 0.50 -10.78
N PHE A 122 -7.18 -0.46 -10.48
CA PHE A 122 -7.59 -1.76 -9.94
C PHE A 122 -8.29 -1.61 -8.58
N SER A 123 -7.70 -0.86 -7.67
CA SER A 123 -8.23 -0.59 -6.32
C SER A 123 -9.57 0.13 -6.36
N SER A 124 -9.72 1.13 -7.24
CA SER A 124 -10.96 1.89 -7.42
C SER A 124 -12.12 1.00 -7.88
N ASN A 125 -11.88 0.09 -8.82
CA ASN A 125 -12.90 -0.85 -9.28
C ASN A 125 -13.37 -1.80 -8.16
N LEU A 126 -12.44 -2.29 -7.35
CA LEU A 126 -12.77 -3.12 -6.18
C LEU A 126 -13.56 -2.34 -5.14
N LYS A 127 -13.19 -1.07 -4.90
CA LYS A 127 -13.93 -0.18 -3.98
C LYS A 127 -15.37 0.06 -4.44
N ASN A 128 -15.59 0.28 -5.73
CA ASN A 128 -16.93 0.43 -6.28
C ASN A 128 -17.78 -0.82 -6.06
N THR A 129 -17.21 -2.00 -6.27
CA THR A 129 -17.90 -3.27 -6.01
C THR A 129 -18.22 -3.44 -4.52
N TYR A 130 -17.27 -3.09 -3.64
CA TYR A 130 -17.46 -3.06 -2.19
C TYR A 130 -18.63 -2.16 -1.80
N LEU A 131 -18.64 -0.90 -2.28
CA LEU A 131 -19.70 0.06 -1.96
C LEU A 131 -21.08 -0.41 -2.45
N ASN A 132 -21.16 -0.95 -3.67
CA ASN A 132 -22.38 -1.46 -4.24
C ASN A 132 -22.95 -2.65 -3.44
N LEU A 133 -22.09 -3.52 -2.91
CA LEU A 133 -22.51 -4.63 -2.06
C LEU A 133 -22.93 -4.14 -0.68
N LYS A 134 -22.17 -3.26 -0.05
CA LYS A 134 -22.44 -2.74 1.28
C LYS A 134 -23.72 -1.93 1.33
N ASN A 135 -23.99 -1.11 0.30
CA ASN A 135 -25.21 -0.29 0.19
C ASN A 135 -26.52 -1.11 0.16
N LYS A 136 -26.46 -2.38 -0.28
CA LYS A 136 -27.65 -3.27 -0.25
C LYS A 136 -28.10 -3.61 1.16
N PHE A 137 -27.21 -3.51 2.14
CA PHE A 137 -27.46 -3.83 3.54
C PHE A 137 -27.59 -2.58 4.42
N SER A 138 -27.29 -1.39 3.89
CA SER A 138 -27.48 -0.13 4.59
C SER A 138 -28.93 0.31 4.43
N ASN A 139 -29.74 0.14 5.47
CA ASN A 139 -31.14 0.60 5.52
C ASN A 139 -31.26 2.10 5.83
N GLU A 140 -30.18 2.77 6.15
CA GLU A 140 -30.14 4.20 6.43
C GLU A 140 -29.46 4.94 5.26
N ASN A 141 -30.17 5.92 4.73
CA ASN A 141 -29.69 6.92 3.77
C ASN A 141 -28.63 7.83 4.39
N GLU A 142 -27.69 7.29 5.13
CA GLU A 142 -26.51 8.04 5.59
C GLU A 142 -25.54 8.18 4.42
N TYR A 143 -25.70 9.31 3.72
CA TYR A 143 -24.68 10.08 3.00
C TYR A 143 -23.40 9.35 2.59
N LEU A 144 -23.53 8.26 1.88
CA LEU A 144 -22.46 7.85 0.99
C LEU A 144 -22.59 8.76 -0.24
N ALA A 145 -21.64 9.66 -0.41
CA ALA A 145 -21.55 10.44 -1.62
C ALA A 145 -21.45 9.48 -2.80
N VAL A 146 -22.61 9.10 -3.34
CA VAL A 146 -22.70 8.39 -4.59
C VAL A 146 -22.25 9.38 -5.65
N VAL A 147 -21.02 9.28 -6.07
CA VAL A 147 -20.56 9.88 -7.32
C VAL A 147 -21.28 9.13 -8.43
N ASN A 148 -22.52 9.54 -8.67
CA ASN A 148 -23.22 9.13 -9.88
C ASN A 148 -22.64 9.99 -11.00
N GLU A 149 -22.36 9.39 -12.15
CA GLU A 149 -21.68 10.02 -13.31
C GLU A 149 -22.26 11.35 -13.79
N ASN A 150 -23.33 11.82 -13.21
CA ASN A 150 -24.04 13.00 -13.71
C ASN A 150 -24.20 14.18 -12.76
N ARG A 151 -23.89 14.17 -11.48
CA ARG A 151 -23.90 15.42 -10.66
C ARG A 151 -23.28 15.26 -9.27
N LEU A 152 -22.34 16.12 -8.96
CA LEU A 152 -21.94 16.50 -7.61
C LEU A 152 -23.08 17.34 -7.00
N TRP A 153 -23.72 16.83 -5.95
CA TRP A 153 -24.56 17.64 -5.08
C TRP A 153 -23.86 17.78 -3.72
N LEU A 154 -23.60 19.02 -3.37
CA LEU A 154 -23.22 19.45 -2.03
C LEU A 154 -24.41 19.35 -1.08
#